data_ae459ca49f7c7c140f0e23eba1f2c85f
#
_entry.id   ae459ca49f7c7c140f0e23eba1f2c85f
#
_cell.length_a   1.000
_cell.length_b   1.000
_cell.length_c   1.000
_cell.angle_alpha   90.00
_cell.angle_beta   90.00
_cell.angle_gamma   90.00
#
_symmetry.space_group_name_H-M   'P 1'
#
loop_
_entity.id
_entity.type
_entity.pdbx_description
1 polymer ?
#
loop_
_entity_poly.entity_id
_entity_poly.type
_entity_poly.pdbx_seq_one_letter_code
_entity_poly.pdbx_strand_id
1 'polypeptide(L)'
;MKKLRILLSALLICCLLPVGAGAADTLSQMQLTRQCIAHFQQERPSKGDNEWRIDEFVVSAWSLNEEKDIWELDVSSIMSSTWSCAFEMQTGKIITPLINGQIFKRGEDSLLLETRTGEKYSYQVCDMKGGLRDISIPHDGQVVLADSEGYILSSFEVQKTVRTDGDRTMVFPLLQYSILDADGNVLLDELDDVYNDTLGGSLMFFDGEAAVRSGSTEVYVPDGPWPAIFYNAPYRFIDRSGKEIAQQKLDSLSYNRFNSRWFGTRDDKNYLLDGHGGESVIPYNWFEPSQWAEETVQQAAALGIELPYLSGHQPYRLNIRRDEFCTLAVQMLRAADPDKLPQTERAFPDCEDADVMRIAALGIVTGYEDGTFQPDRDISREEAAVILHRLYRVMYGEITADPVRYDDDSSIGLWAKESVYAMWQAGVMQGEGQNQFHPENGYTCEQAIATMLRMTMIEG
;
A
#
# COMPACT_ATOMS: atom_id res chain seq x y z
N MET A 1 -28.55 42.35 0.18
CA MET A 1 -28.84 40.94 -0.21
C MET A 1 -27.71 40.27 -0.97
N LYS A 2 -27.00 40.90 -1.95
CA LYS A 2 -25.84 40.32 -2.64
C LYS A 2 -24.69 39.93 -1.69
N LYS A 3 -24.37 40.75 -0.68
CA LYS A 3 -23.29 40.43 0.28
C LYS A 3 -23.63 39.27 1.24
N LEU A 4 -24.90 39.04 1.52
CA LEU A 4 -25.34 37.93 2.39
C LEU A 4 -25.29 36.57 1.67
N ARG A 5 -25.56 36.56 0.35
CA ARG A 5 -25.46 35.33 -0.48
C ARG A 5 -24.03 34.89 -0.69
N ILE A 6 -23.07 35.80 -0.86
CA ILE A 6 -21.65 35.51 -0.92
C ILE A 6 -21.14 34.91 0.41
N LEU A 7 -21.67 35.36 1.54
CA LEU A 7 -21.36 34.79 2.85
C LEU A 7 -21.96 33.37 3.01
N LEU A 8 -23.16 33.12 2.47
CA LEU A 8 -23.80 31.79 2.55
C LEU A 8 -23.09 30.75 1.66
N SER A 9 -22.67 31.11 0.43
CA SER A 9 -21.89 30.22 -0.42
C SER A 9 -20.49 29.95 0.16
N ALA A 10 -19.84 30.97 0.74
CA ALA A 10 -18.58 30.79 1.46
C ALA A 10 -18.74 29.92 2.73
N LEU A 11 -19.90 30.01 3.42
CA LEU A 11 -20.21 29.16 4.56
C LEU A 11 -20.46 27.67 4.12
N LEU A 12 -21.07 27.45 2.95
CA LEU A 12 -21.28 26.10 2.41
C LEU A 12 -19.95 25.44 2.02
N ILE A 13 -18.99 26.21 1.48
CA ILE A 13 -17.62 25.73 1.18
C ILE A 13 -16.89 25.35 2.46
N CYS A 14 -17.05 26.11 3.55
CA CYS A 14 -16.47 25.79 4.86
C CYS A 14 -17.03 24.49 5.47
N CYS A 15 -18.23 24.05 5.10
CA CYS A 15 -18.84 22.81 5.60
C CYS A 15 -18.33 21.56 4.85
N LEU A 16 -17.62 21.71 3.73
CA LEU A 16 -17.08 20.61 2.92
C LEU A 16 -15.57 20.36 3.16
N LEU A 17 -14.94 21.18 4.00
CA LEU A 17 -13.52 21.02 4.36
C LEU A 17 -13.38 20.10 5.60
N PRO A 18 -12.29 19.33 5.72
CA PRO A 18 -12.13 18.36 6.81
C PRO A 18 -12.28 19.02 8.19
N VAL A 19 -13.01 18.34 9.06
CA VAL A 19 -13.27 18.74 10.45
C VAL A 19 -11.96 18.70 11.23
N GLY A 20 -11.31 19.85 11.41
CA GLY A 20 -10.06 19.95 12.17
C GLY A 20 -9.35 21.31 12.10
N ALA A 21 -9.72 22.16 11.15
CA ALA A 21 -9.07 23.47 10.98
C ALA A 21 -9.60 24.51 11.97
N GLY A 22 -8.69 25.26 12.61
CA GLY A 22 -9.04 26.36 13.54
C GLY A 22 -9.58 27.60 12.81
N ALA A 23 -10.14 28.56 13.55
CA ALA A 23 -10.80 29.78 12.99
C ALA A 23 -9.85 30.63 12.10
N ALA A 24 -8.55 30.62 12.35
CA ALA A 24 -7.54 31.30 11.54
C ALA A 24 -7.36 30.65 10.16
N ASP A 25 -7.43 29.32 10.11
CA ASP A 25 -7.32 28.54 8.88
C ASP A 25 -8.53 28.75 7.97
N THR A 26 -9.73 28.92 8.55
CA THR A 26 -10.97 29.15 7.80
C THR A 26 -10.96 30.49 7.04
N LEU A 27 -10.34 31.54 7.61
CA LEU A 27 -10.24 32.85 6.95
C LEU A 27 -9.24 32.81 5.78
N SER A 28 -8.13 32.09 5.94
CA SER A 28 -7.12 31.81 4.92
C SER A 28 -7.71 31.02 3.76
N GLN A 29 -8.47 29.96 4.04
CA GLN A 29 -9.17 29.13 3.05
C GLN A 29 -10.20 29.94 2.24
N MET A 30 -10.96 30.84 2.90
CA MET A 30 -11.89 31.74 2.21
C MET A 30 -11.18 32.72 1.26
N GLN A 31 -9.99 33.20 1.63
CA GLN A 31 -9.19 34.08 0.76
C GLN A 31 -8.68 33.33 -0.46
N LEU A 32 -8.19 32.11 -0.28
CA LEU A 32 -7.72 31.21 -1.33
C LEU A 32 -8.82 30.86 -2.33
N THR A 33 -9.98 30.45 -1.82
CA THR A 33 -11.14 30.17 -2.68
C THR A 33 -11.51 31.38 -3.55
N ARG A 34 -11.42 32.60 -3.00
CA ARG A 34 -11.67 33.85 -3.78
C ARG A 34 -10.61 34.09 -4.84
N GLN A 35 -9.33 33.80 -4.55
CA GLN A 35 -8.23 33.92 -5.53
C GLN A 35 -8.41 32.92 -6.66
N CYS A 36 -8.75 31.67 -6.36
CA CYS A 36 -9.00 30.64 -7.37
C CYS A 36 -10.23 30.98 -8.23
N ILE A 37 -11.32 31.48 -7.65
CA ILE A 37 -12.49 31.96 -8.40
C ILE A 37 -12.13 33.16 -9.28
N ALA A 38 -11.31 34.08 -8.78
CA ALA A 38 -10.83 35.22 -9.56
C ALA A 38 -9.92 34.77 -10.72
N HIS A 39 -9.06 33.78 -10.50
CA HIS A 39 -8.26 33.15 -11.56
C HIS A 39 -9.14 32.48 -12.62
N PHE A 40 -10.13 31.70 -12.18
CA PHE A 40 -11.13 31.11 -13.07
C PHE A 40 -11.82 32.14 -13.96
N GLN A 41 -12.22 33.28 -13.38
CA GLN A 41 -12.86 34.37 -14.11
C GLN A 41 -11.93 35.07 -15.10
N GLN A 42 -10.62 35.12 -14.82
CA GLN A 42 -9.61 35.69 -15.74
C GLN A 42 -9.31 34.77 -16.91
N GLU A 43 -9.14 33.49 -16.67
CA GLU A 43 -8.84 32.50 -17.71
C GLU A 43 -10.03 32.22 -18.63
N ARG A 44 -11.24 32.46 -18.14
CA ARG A 44 -12.49 32.28 -18.89
C ARG A 44 -13.35 33.52 -18.86
N PRO A 45 -13.03 34.56 -19.64
CA PRO A 45 -13.92 35.70 -19.77
C PRO A 45 -15.26 35.28 -20.34
N SER A 46 -16.35 35.79 -19.77
CA SER A 46 -17.74 35.50 -20.16
C SER A 46 -17.91 35.67 -21.68
N LYS A 47 -18.52 34.67 -22.31
CA LYS A 47 -19.00 34.83 -23.68
C LYS A 47 -20.36 35.56 -23.66
N GLY A 48 -20.36 36.87 -23.93
CA GLY A 48 -21.58 37.67 -24.03
C GLY A 48 -22.15 38.11 -22.70
N ASP A 49 -23.41 38.54 -22.66
CA ASP A 49 -24.12 39.17 -21.53
C ASP A 49 -24.34 38.26 -20.29
N ASN A 50 -23.80 37.02 -20.28
CA ASN A 50 -23.84 36.12 -19.11
C ASN A 50 -22.59 36.27 -18.26
N GLU A 51 -22.65 37.13 -17.25
CA GLU A 51 -21.71 37.09 -16.13
C GLU A 51 -21.81 35.75 -15.40
N TRP A 52 -20.63 35.13 -15.20
CA TRP A 52 -20.54 33.92 -14.36
C TRP A 52 -21.06 34.22 -12.95
N ARG A 53 -22.11 33.54 -12.54
CA ARG A 53 -22.70 33.69 -11.20
C ARG A 53 -22.06 32.64 -10.29
N ILE A 54 -21.40 33.09 -9.22
CA ILE A 54 -20.74 32.21 -8.22
C ILE A 54 -21.73 31.23 -7.56
N ASP A 55 -23.00 31.58 -7.49
CA ASP A 55 -24.10 30.77 -6.94
C ASP A 55 -24.55 29.60 -7.88
N GLU A 56 -24.02 29.54 -9.09
CA GLU A 56 -24.28 28.47 -10.07
C GLU A 56 -23.20 27.37 -10.08
N PHE A 57 -22.15 27.50 -9.26
CA PHE A 57 -21.04 26.56 -9.21
C PHE A 57 -20.99 25.82 -7.88
N VAL A 58 -20.64 24.54 -7.96
CA VAL A 58 -20.17 23.73 -6.84
C VAL A 58 -18.65 23.79 -6.85
N VAL A 59 -18.07 24.19 -5.72
CA VAL A 59 -16.62 24.27 -5.54
C VAL A 59 -16.21 23.26 -4.48
N SER A 60 -15.28 22.39 -4.80
CA SER A 60 -14.71 21.43 -3.86
C SER A 60 -13.18 21.51 -3.90
N ALA A 61 -12.55 21.14 -2.81
CA ALA A 61 -11.11 21.10 -2.71
C ALA A 61 -10.67 19.77 -2.09
N TRP A 62 -9.64 19.17 -2.67
CA TRP A 62 -9.08 17.88 -2.26
C TRP A 62 -7.58 18.02 -2.06
N SER A 63 -7.03 17.33 -1.07
CA SER A 63 -5.56 17.22 -0.94
C SER A 63 -5.00 16.31 -2.02
N LEU A 64 -4.07 16.82 -2.83
CA LEU A 64 -3.27 16.04 -3.78
C LEU A 64 -1.96 15.57 -3.12
N ASN A 65 -1.36 16.40 -2.27
CA ASN A 65 -0.15 16.07 -1.55
C ASN A 65 -0.12 16.85 -0.22
N GLU A 66 -0.41 16.16 0.88
CA GLU A 66 -0.47 16.76 2.22
C GLU A 66 0.89 17.25 2.70
N GLU A 67 1.98 16.53 2.40
CA GLU A 67 3.33 16.90 2.83
C GLU A 67 3.81 18.20 2.19
N LYS A 68 3.42 18.43 0.94
CA LYS A 68 3.76 19.64 0.17
C LYS A 68 2.65 20.71 0.19
N ASP A 69 1.58 20.46 0.93
CA ASP A 69 0.43 21.36 1.03
C ASP A 69 -0.21 21.69 -0.33
N ILE A 70 -0.23 20.71 -1.23
CA ILE A 70 -0.79 20.86 -2.59
C ILE A 70 -2.22 20.35 -2.61
N TRP A 71 -3.11 21.20 -3.11
CA TRP A 71 -4.54 20.95 -3.18
C TRP A 71 -5.05 21.12 -4.61
N GLU A 72 -6.05 20.35 -4.97
CA GLU A 72 -6.85 20.55 -6.17
C GLU A 72 -8.11 21.34 -5.83
N LEU A 73 -8.42 22.31 -6.63
CA LEU A 73 -9.69 23.02 -6.61
C LEU A 73 -10.51 22.63 -7.83
N ASP A 74 -11.67 22.05 -7.57
CA ASP A 74 -12.65 21.73 -8.60
C ASP A 74 -13.77 22.75 -8.60
N VAL A 75 -14.09 23.25 -9.78
CA VAL A 75 -15.21 24.14 -10.04
C VAL A 75 -16.14 23.49 -11.06
N SER A 76 -17.27 22.97 -10.62
CA SER A 76 -18.25 22.35 -11.50
C SER A 76 -19.52 23.17 -11.60
N SER A 77 -20.10 23.29 -12.77
CA SER A 77 -21.45 23.82 -12.93
C SER A 77 -22.48 22.70 -12.84
N ILE A 78 -23.70 23.04 -12.37
CA ILE A 78 -24.83 22.10 -12.22
C ILE A 78 -25.17 21.38 -13.55
N MET A 79 -24.72 21.89 -14.67
CA MET A 79 -25.12 21.42 -16.01
C MET A 79 -23.99 20.90 -16.89
N SER A 80 -22.71 21.05 -16.58
CA SER A 80 -21.59 20.54 -17.41
C SER A 80 -20.20 20.77 -16.83
N SER A 81 -19.21 20.05 -17.32
CA SER A 81 -17.75 20.15 -17.19
C SER A 81 -17.18 20.68 -15.86
N THR A 82 -16.37 19.84 -15.24
CA THR A 82 -15.52 20.21 -14.10
C THR A 82 -14.28 20.93 -14.62
N TRP A 83 -13.90 22.02 -13.95
CA TRP A 83 -12.69 22.78 -14.18
C TRP A 83 -11.83 22.69 -12.94
N SER A 84 -10.56 22.35 -13.11
CA SER A 84 -9.65 22.05 -12.01
C SER A 84 -8.37 22.86 -12.12
N CYS A 85 -7.81 23.26 -10.98
CA CYS A 85 -6.45 23.76 -10.86
C CYS A 85 -5.80 23.28 -9.57
N ALA A 86 -4.50 23.08 -9.56
CA ALA A 86 -3.74 22.79 -8.34
C ALA A 86 -3.10 24.05 -7.77
N PHE A 87 -3.07 24.16 -6.44
CA PHE A 87 -2.52 25.29 -5.73
C PHE A 87 -1.89 24.87 -4.38
N GLU A 88 -0.99 25.68 -3.88
CA GLU A 88 -0.41 25.56 -2.55
C GLU A 88 -1.30 26.28 -1.51
N MET A 89 -1.81 25.55 -0.53
CA MET A 89 -2.82 26.05 0.40
C MET A 89 -2.32 27.23 1.25
N GLN A 90 -1.11 27.15 1.79
CA GLN A 90 -0.56 28.18 2.69
C GLN A 90 -0.27 29.51 1.98
N THR A 91 0.21 29.46 0.74
CA THR A 91 0.62 30.66 0.01
C THR A 91 -0.44 31.15 -0.97
N GLY A 92 -1.39 30.29 -1.36
CA GLY A 92 -2.35 30.56 -2.43
C GLY A 92 -1.72 30.58 -3.83
N LYS A 93 -0.48 30.11 -3.97
CA LYS A 93 0.20 30.05 -5.26
C LYS A 93 -0.47 28.99 -6.13
N ILE A 94 -0.96 29.41 -7.30
CA ILE A 94 -1.48 28.50 -8.32
C ILE A 94 -0.32 27.84 -9.03
N ILE A 95 -0.35 26.51 -9.14
CA ILE A 95 0.70 25.67 -9.71
C ILE A 95 0.37 25.29 -11.15
N THR A 96 -0.89 24.90 -11.41
CA THR A 96 -1.33 24.49 -12.74
C THR A 96 -2.23 25.54 -13.38
N PRO A 97 -2.30 25.61 -14.73
CA PRO A 97 -3.37 26.35 -15.38
C PRO A 97 -4.73 25.77 -14.99
N LEU A 98 -5.78 26.58 -15.20
CA LEU A 98 -7.15 26.09 -15.07
C LEU A 98 -7.49 25.21 -16.28
N ILE A 99 -7.78 23.94 -16.04
CA ILE A 99 -8.09 22.94 -17.06
C ILE A 99 -9.54 22.49 -17.00
N ASN A 100 -10.10 22.13 -18.13
CA ASN A 100 -11.38 21.40 -18.22
C ASN A 100 -11.10 19.90 -18.18
N GLY A 101 -10.99 19.32 -16.98
CA GLY A 101 -10.58 17.93 -16.82
C GLY A 101 -10.20 17.58 -15.39
N GLN A 102 -9.28 16.66 -15.22
CA GLN A 102 -8.86 16.12 -13.93
C GLN A 102 -7.36 16.32 -13.70
N ILE A 103 -6.98 16.35 -12.43
CA ILE A 103 -5.59 16.41 -11.99
C ILE A 103 -5.30 15.15 -11.18
N PHE A 104 -4.28 14.42 -11.59
CA PHE A 104 -3.80 13.24 -10.86
C PHE A 104 -2.50 13.61 -10.14
N LYS A 105 -2.35 13.19 -8.88
CA LYS A 105 -1.05 13.17 -8.23
C LYS A 105 -0.16 12.19 -8.98
N ARG A 106 1.04 12.61 -9.33
CA ARG A 106 2.01 11.80 -10.06
C ARG A 106 3.38 11.97 -9.44
N GLY A 107 3.81 10.94 -8.74
CA GLY A 107 5.07 11.00 -8.00
C GLY A 107 5.04 12.04 -6.86
N GLU A 108 6.22 12.37 -6.36
CA GLU A 108 6.36 13.38 -5.30
C GLU A 108 6.39 14.82 -5.83
N ASP A 109 6.90 15.03 -7.06
CA ASP A 109 7.27 16.34 -7.60
C ASP A 109 6.52 16.74 -8.87
N SER A 110 5.46 16.03 -9.23
CA SER A 110 4.70 16.33 -10.43
C SER A 110 3.22 15.98 -10.34
N LEU A 111 2.43 16.59 -11.20
CA LEU A 111 1.02 16.35 -11.40
C LEU A 111 0.80 15.93 -12.86
N LEU A 112 -0.19 15.08 -13.11
CA LEU A 112 -0.66 14.77 -14.45
C LEU A 112 -1.99 15.50 -14.67
N LEU A 113 -2.03 16.31 -15.71
CA LEU A 113 -3.20 17.07 -16.11
C LEU A 113 -3.88 16.34 -17.27
N GLU A 114 -5.13 15.98 -17.09
CA GLU A 114 -6.02 15.50 -18.15
C GLU A 114 -6.94 16.63 -18.58
N THR A 115 -6.86 17.04 -19.84
CA THR A 115 -7.74 18.08 -20.38
C THR A 115 -8.66 17.49 -21.42
N ARG A 116 -9.95 17.78 -21.31
CA ARG A 116 -10.97 17.33 -22.23
C ARG A 116 -11.38 18.44 -23.22
N THR A 117 -11.31 18.14 -24.51
CA THR A 117 -11.79 19.01 -25.59
C THR A 117 -12.75 18.24 -26.49
N GLY A 118 -14.05 18.39 -26.26
CA GLY A 118 -15.07 17.57 -26.91
C GLY A 118 -15.00 16.12 -26.43
N GLU A 119 -14.75 15.19 -27.35
CA GLU A 119 -14.57 13.76 -27.04
C GLU A 119 -13.09 13.36 -26.92
N LYS A 120 -12.16 14.30 -27.04
CA LYS A 120 -10.72 14.03 -26.99
C LYS A 120 -10.13 14.43 -25.65
N TYR A 121 -9.18 13.64 -25.21
CA TYR A 121 -8.35 13.89 -24.04
C TYR A 121 -6.93 14.25 -24.49
N SER A 122 -6.31 15.17 -23.78
CA SER A 122 -4.90 15.51 -23.89
C SER A 122 -4.27 15.53 -22.52
N TYR A 123 -3.01 15.14 -22.43
CA TYR A 123 -2.33 14.93 -21.16
C TYR A 123 -1.03 15.74 -21.11
N GLN A 124 -0.81 16.37 -19.94
CA GLN A 124 0.40 17.13 -19.68
C GLN A 124 0.92 16.80 -18.28
N VAL A 125 2.22 16.66 -18.13
CA VAL A 125 2.87 16.61 -16.83
C VAL A 125 3.23 18.03 -16.43
N CYS A 126 2.84 18.41 -15.21
CA CYS A 126 3.14 19.70 -14.59
C CYS A 126 4.11 19.48 -13.43
N ASP A 127 5.28 20.13 -13.45
CA ASP A 127 6.16 20.16 -12.30
C ASP A 127 5.63 21.13 -11.22
N MET A 128 6.15 21.05 -9.99
CA MET A 128 5.74 21.93 -8.88
C MET A 128 6.10 23.41 -9.07
N LYS A 129 6.80 23.75 -10.16
CA LYS A 129 7.10 25.16 -10.54
C LYS A 129 6.14 25.69 -11.61
N GLY A 130 5.24 24.83 -12.12
CA GLY A 130 4.28 25.17 -13.18
C GLY A 130 4.80 24.91 -14.59
N GLY A 131 5.95 24.23 -14.75
CA GLY A 131 6.47 23.82 -16.07
C GLY A 131 5.62 22.68 -16.63
N LEU A 132 5.16 22.84 -17.89
CA LEU A 132 4.29 21.87 -18.56
C LEU A 132 5.05 21.09 -19.63
N ARG A 133 4.79 19.79 -19.73
CA ARG A 133 5.30 18.90 -20.76
C ARG A 133 4.19 18.00 -21.28
N ASP A 134 3.97 17.98 -22.58
CA ASP A 134 2.98 17.08 -23.20
C ASP A 134 3.40 15.62 -23.04
N ILE A 135 2.42 14.76 -22.85
CA ILE A 135 2.58 13.30 -22.80
C ILE A 135 1.56 12.64 -23.71
N SER A 136 1.96 11.58 -24.40
CA SER A 136 1.10 10.84 -25.34
C SER A 136 0.63 9.56 -24.65
N ILE A 137 -0.68 9.35 -24.61
CA ILE A 137 -1.27 8.09 -24.12
C ILE A 137 -1.53 7.20 -25.34
N PRO A 138 -1.12 5.91 -25.33
CA PRO A 138 -1.36 4.97 -26.41
C PRO A 138 -2.84 4.80 -26.72
N HIS A 139 -3.16 4.49 -27.97
CA HIS A 139 -4.52 4.13 -28.43
C HIS A 139 -5.61 5.18 -28.17
N ASP A 140 -5.24 6.48 -28.04
CA ASP A 140 -6.16 7.53 -27.57
C ASP A 140 -6.88 7.14 -26.26
N GLY A 141 -6.20 6.36 -25.41
CA GLY A 141 -6.73 5.82 -24.16
C GLY A 141 -6.94 6.88 -23.09
N GLN A 142 -7.61 6.46 -22.02
CA GLN A 142 -7.87 7.30 -20.84
C GLN A 142 -6.98 6.86 -19.68
N VAL A 143 -6.48 7.81 -18.92
CA VAL A 143 -5.73 7.52 -17.69
C VAL A 143 -6.69 6.95 -16.64
N VAL A 144 -6.33 5.80 -16.10
CA VAL A 144 -7.03 5.13 -14.99
C VAL A 144 -6.45 5.59 -13.66
N LEU A 145 -5.11 5.64 -13.58
CA LEU A 145 -4.38 6.13 -12.41
C LEU A 145 -2.99 6.65 -12.80
N ALA A 146 -2.46 7.53 -11.94
CA ALA A 146 -1.04 7.84 -11.89
C ALA A 146 -0.57 7.56 -10.46
N ASP A 147 0.52 6.81 -10.31
CA ASP A 147 0.98 6.40 -8.99
C ASP A 147 1.99 7.36 -8.33
N SER A 148 2.34 7.09 -7.09
CA SER A 148 3.27 7.90 -6.32
C SER A 148 4.71 7.85 -6.83
N GLU A 149 5.06 6.89 -7.67
CA GLU A 149 6.38 6.77 -8.30
C GLU A 149 6.42 7.41 -9.70
N GLY A 150 5.27 7.86 -10.18
CA GLY A 150 5.12 8.57 -11.46
C GLY A 150 4.72 7.69 -12.63
N TYR A 151 4.44 6.40 -12.44
CA TYR A 151 3.91 5.52 -13.48
C TYR A 151 2.46 5.87 -13.79
N ILE A 152 2.05 5.62 -15.03
CA ILE A 152 0.70 5.88 -15.51
C ILE A 152 0.09 4.57 -16.02
N LEU A 153 -1.10 4.24 -15.53
CA LEU A 153 -1.96 3.21 -16.09
C LEU A 153 -3.02 3.88 -16.94
N SER A 154 -3.08 3.51 -18.20
CA SER A 154 -4.15 3.94 -19.12
C SER A 154 -4.97 2.75 -19.60
N SER A 155 -6.23 2.99 -19.97
CA SER A 155 -7.12 1.99 -20.56
C SER A 155 -7.66 2.48 -21.90
N PHE A 156 -7.93 1.54 -22.80
CA PHE A 156 -8.57 1.78 -24.09
C PHE A 156 -9.51 0.64 -24.43
N GLU A 157 -10.53 0.93 -25.23
CA GLU A 157 -11.53 -0.05 -25.63
C GLU A 157 -11.11 -0.81 -26.88
N VAL A 158 -11.24 -2.13 -26.85
CA VAL A 158 -11.09 -3.01 -27.99
C VAL A 158 -12.40 -3.78 -28.24
N GLN A 159 -12.70 -4.02 -29.50
CA GLN A 159 -13.91 -4.79 -29.88
C GLN A 159 -13.55 -6.28 -30.03
N LYS A 160 -14.08 -7.13 -29.15
CA LYS A 160 -13.88 -8.59 -29.24
C LYS A 160 -15.11 -9.29 -29.78
N THR A 161 -14.90 -10.07 -30.84
CA THR A 161 -15.97 -10.87 -31.45
C THR A 161 -16.03 -12.24 -30.76
N VAL A 162 -17.17 -12.61 -30.25
CA VAL A 162 -17.40 -13.87 -29.52
C VAL A 162 -18.54 -14.65 -30.19
N ARG A 163 -18.39 -15.96 -30.31
CA ARG A 163 -19.48 -16.86 -30.68
C ARG A 163 -20.24 -17.31 -29.43
N THR A 164 -21.55 -17.22 -29.48
CA THR A 164 -22.44 -17.77 -28.45
C THR A 164 -22.88 -19.18 -28.80
N ASP A 165 -23.39 -19.95 -27.84
CA ASP A 165 -23.89 -21.33 -28.01
C ASP A 165 -25.01 -21.47 -29.07
N GLY A 166 -25.62 -20.39 -29.50
CA GLY A 166 -26.64 -20.35 -30.54
C GLY A 166 -26.12 -19.97 -31.93
N ASP A 167 -24.85 -20.14 -32.23
CA ASP A 167 -24.15 -19.77 -33.48
C ASP A 167 -24.32 -18.27 -33.85
N ARG A 168 -24.67 -17.44 -32.86
CA ARG A 168 -24.71 -15.99 -32.99
C ARG A 168 -23.35 -15.40 -32.74
N THR A 169 -22.95 -14.46 -33.55
CA THR A 169 -21.74 -13.68 -33.31
C THR A 169 -22.13 -12.38 -32.63
N MET A 170 -21.52 -12.10 -31.50
CA MET A 170 -21.68 -10.84 -30.75
C MET A 170 -20.32 -10.13 -30.64
N VAL A 171 -20.35 -8.81 -30.64
CA VAL A 171 -19.19 -7.98 -30.46
C VAL A 171 -19.31 -7.28 -29.10
N PHE A 172 -18.31 -7.46 -28.27
CA PHE A 172 -18.26 -6.85 -26.94
C PHE A 172 -17.11 -5.87 -26.84
N PRO A 173 -17.34 -4.69 -26.25
CA PRO A 173 -16.26 -3.80 -25.86
C PRO A 173 -15.54 -4.40 -24.64
N LEU A 174 -14.22 -4.53 -24.73
CA LEU A 174 -13.34 -4.90 -23.62
C LEU A 174 -12.34 -3.79 -23.39
N LEU A 175 -11.95 -3.60 -22.15
CA LEU A 175 -10.84 -2.71 -21.81
C LEU A 175 -9.52 -3.47 -21.89
N GLN A 176 -8.55 -2.86 -22.52
CA GLN A 176 -7.15 -3.20 -22.41
C GLN A 176 -6.38 -2.05 -21.81
N TYR A 177 -5.17 -2.32 -21.34
CA TYR A 177 -4.39 -1.39 -20.55
C TYR A 177 -2.99 -1.23 -21.11
N SER A 178 -2.44 -0.03 -20.90
CA SER A 178 -1.04 0.28 -21.14
C SER A 178 -0.41 0.86 -19.88
N ILE A 179 0.83 0.47 -19.59
CA ILE A 179 1.64 1.01 -18.51
C ILE A 179 2.72 1.90 -19.11
N LEU A 180 2.83 3.14 -18.61
CA LEU A 180 3.86 4.09 -18.98
C LEU A 180 4.75 4.39 -17.77
N ASP A 181 6.03 4.62 -18.05
CA ASP A 181 6.99 5.06 -17.05
C ASP A 181 6.83 6.55 -16.67
N ALA A 182 7.68 7.00 -15.75
CA ALA A 182 7.70 8.39 -15.30
C ALA A 182 8.04 9.41 -16.40
N ASP A 183 8.66 9.00 -17.46
CA ASP A 183 8.97 9.85 -18.63
C ASP A 183 7.86 9.84 -19.69
N GLY A 184 6.87 8.95 -19.53
CA GLY A 184 5.75 8.76 -20.45
C GLY A 184 6.08 7.80 -21.59
N ASN A 185 7.14 7.01 -21.47
CA ASN A 185 7.41 5.95 -22.41
C ASN A 185 6.55 4.73 -22.07
N VAL A 186 6.07 4.04 -23.10
CA VAL A 186 5.30 2.83 -22.93
C VAL A 186 6.23 1.69 -22.46
N LEU A 187 5.97 1.17 -21.27
CA LEU A 187 6.65 -0.03 -20.73
C LEU A 187 5.97 -1.30 -21.21
N LEU A 188 4.66 -1.36 -21.09
CA LEU A 188 3.84 -2.49 -21.54
C LEU A 188 2.57 -1.98 -22.20
N ASP A 189 2.06 -2.75 -23.14
CA ASP A 189 0.88 -2.40 -23.94
C ASP A 189 -0.03 -3.62 -24.16
N GLU A 190 -1.26 -3.37 -24.54
CA GLU A 190 -2.26 -4.40 -24.87
C GLU A 190 -2.46 -5.44 -23.75
N LEU A 191 -2.41 -4.98 -22.49
CA LEU A 191 -2.65 -5.84 -21.33
C LEU A 191 -4.14 -6.08 -21.14
N ASP A 192 -4.53 -7.33 -20.90
CA ASP A 192 -5.94 -7.69 -20.66
C ASP A 192 -6.36 -7.36 -19.22
N ASP A 193 -5.42 -7.36 -18.27
CA ASP A 193 -5.66 -7.07 -16.86
C ASP A 193 -4.38 -6.54 -16.19
N VAL A 194 -4.56 -5.63 -15.26
CA VAL A 194 -3.48 -5.08 -14.41
C VAL A 194 -4.01 -5.03 -12.99
N TYR A 195 -3.34 -5.71 -12.07
CA TYR A 195 -3.68 -5.60 -10.68
C TYR A 195 -3.42 -4.17 -10.19
N ASN A 196 -4.45 -3.53 -9.70
CA ASN A 196 -4.35 -2.23 -9.06
C ASN A 196 -5.20 -2.23 -7.79
N ASP A 197 -4.73 -1.53 -6.75
CA ASP A 197 -5.49 -1.37 -5.52
C ASP A 197 -6.15 0.01 -5.49
N THR A 198 -7.42 0.03 -5.86
CA THR A 198 -8.23 1.25 -5.89
C THR A 198 -8.74 1.69 -4.52
N LEU A 199 -8.64 0.83 -3.48
CA LEU A 199 -9.25 1.07 -2.17
C LEU A 199 -8.37 1.87 -1.20
N GLY A 200 -7.06 1.98 -1.44
CA GLY A 200 -6.14 2.56 -0.46
C GLY A 200 -5.08 3.51 -1.02
N GLY A 201 -5.24 4.02 -2.22
CA GLY A 201 -4.28 4.90 -2.89
C GLY A 201 -3.77 4.24 -4.19
N SER A 202 -3.65 5.03 -5.20
CA SER A 202 -3.35 4.58 -6.56
C SER A 202 -1.91 4.06 -6.67
N LEU A 203 -1.67 2.81 -6.28
CA LEU A 203 -0.40 2.12 -6.51
C LEU A 203 -0.57 1.07 -7.60
N MET A 204 0.42 0.97 -8.47
CA MET A 204 0.52 -0.04 -9.51
C MET A 204 1.66 -1.02 -9.21
N PHE A 205 2.77 -0.50 -8.70
CA PHE A 205 3.88 -1.30 -8.23
C PHE A 205 3.83 -1.44 -6.70
N PHE A 206 3.88 -2.68 -6.23
CA PHE A 206 3.88 -3.06 -4.82
C PHE A 206 5.24 -3.69 -4.52
N ASP A 207 6.03 -3.07 -3.66
CA ASP A 207 7.43 -3.45 -3.38
C ASP A 207 8.29 -3.58 -4.64
N GLY A 208 8.02 -2.76 -5.66
CA GLY A 208 8.75 -2.78 -6.91
C GLY A 208 8.25 -3.75 -7.97
N GLU A 209 7.15 -4.44 -7.70
CA GLU A 209 6.55 -5.44 -8.59
C GLU A 209 5.12 -5.07 -8.96
N ALA A 210 4.74 -5.31 -10.20
CA ALA A 210 3.36 -5.22 -10.65
C ALA A 210 2.89 -6.57 -11.22
N ALA A 211 1.61 -6.87 -11.06
CA ALA A 211 1.02 -8.07 -11.63
C ALA A 211 0.10 -7.74 -12.80
N VAL A 212 0.37 -8.34 -13.95
CA VAL A 212 -0.33 -8.07 -15.22
C VAL A 212 -0.73 -9.36 -15.92
N ARG A 213 -1.73 -9.29 -16.80
CA ARG A 213 -2.13 -10.37 -17.70
C ARG A 213 -2.18 -9.87 -19.14
N SER A 214 -1.79 -10.74 -20.08
CA SER A 214 -1.99 -10.50 -21.52
C SER A 214 -2.06 -11.82 -22.27
N GLY A 215 -2.79 -11.84 -23.40
CA GLY A 215 -2.71 -12.92 -24.40
C GLY A 215 -3.82 -13.95 -24.41
N SER A 216 -4.76 -13.98 -23.46
CA SER A 216 -5.97 -14.77 -23.63
C SER A 216 -7.09 -14.34 -22.68
N THR A 217 -8.04 -13.63 -23.25
CA THR A 217 -9.30 -13.30 -22.56
C THR A 217 -10.40 -14.11 -23.22
N GLU A 218 -11.07 -14.97 -22.47
CA GLU A 218 -12.29 -15.62 -22.93
C GLU A 218 -13.51 -14.85 -22.41
N VAL A 219 -14.44 -14.57 -23.32
CA VAL A 219 -15.72 -13.98 -22.97
C VAL A 219 -16.78 -15.08 -23.08
N TYR A 220 -17.38 -15.43 -21.97
CA TYR A 220 -18.50 -16.35 -21.92
C TYR A 220 -19.79 -15.55 -21.79
N VAL A 221 -20.78 -15.91 -22.59
CA VAL A 221 -22.09 -15.30 -22.54
C VAL A 221 -23.07 -16.35 -21.99
N PRO A 222 -23.35 -16.34 -20.67
CA PRO A 222 -24.36 -17.20 -20.07
C PRO A 222 -25.77 -16.83 -20.59
N ASP A 223 -26.79 -17.66 -20.32
CA ASP A 223 -28.20 -17.37 -20.62
C ASP A 223 -28.78 -16.12 -19.90
N GLY A 224 -27.89 -15.33 -19.25
CA GLY A 224 -28.22 -14.09 -18.56
C GLY A 224 -27.89 -12.82 -19.37
N PRO A 225 -28.26 -11.63 -18.85
CA PRO A 225 -28.10 -10.36 -19.59
C PRO A 225 -26.66 -9.83 -19.64
N TRP A 226 -25.72 -10.41 -18.90
CA TRP A 226 -24.37 -9.89 -18.78
C TRP A 226 -23.30 -10.93 -19.16
N PRO A 227 -22.32 -10.56 -20.01
CA PRO A 227 -21.21 -11.44 -20.31
C PRO A 227 -20.30 -11.61 -19.05
N ALA A 228 -19.77 -12.80 -18.87
CA ALA A 228 -18.69 -13.05 -17.91
C ALA A 228 -17.35 -13.07 -18.66
N ILE A 229 -16.39 -12.38 -18.13
CA ILE A 229 -15.03 -12.30 -18.68
C ILE A 229 -14.15 -13.23 -17.87
N PHE A 230 -13.49 -14.16 -18.54
CA PHE A 230 -12.50 -15.06 -17.93
C PHE A 230 -11.13 -14.78 -18.48
N TYR A 231 -10.19 -14.56 -17.59
CA TYR A 231 -8.78 -14.37 -17.92
C TYR A 231 -8.07 -15.72 -17.77
N ASN A 232 -7.74 -16.38 -18.89
CA ASN A 232 -7.04 -17.68 -18.87
C ASN A 232 -5.51 -17.56 -18.86
N ALA A 233 -5.00 -16.37 -19.14
CA ALA A 233 -3.57 -16.12 -19.06
C ALA A 233 -3.06 -16.12 -17.61
N PRO A 234 -1.84 -16.62 -17.35
CA PRO A 234 -1.23 -16.49 -16.04
C PRO A 234 -1.00 -15.02 -15.70
N TYR A 235 -0.96 -14.68 -14.40
CA TYR A 235 -0.39 -13.44 -13.95
C TYR A 235 1.13 -13.47 -14.21
N ARG A 236 1.63 -12.38 -14.79
CA ARG A 236 3.05 -12.10 -14.94
C ARG A 236 3.42 -11.03 -13.93
N PHE A 237 4.38 -11.30 -13.09
CA PHE A 237 4.99 -10.31 -12.23
C PHE A 237 6.10 -9.63 -13.00
N ILE A 238 6.10 -8.31 -12.99
CA ILE A 238 7.07 -7.47 -13.71
C ILE A 238 7.74 -6.51 -12.73
N ASP A 239 9.00 -6.21 -12.98
CA ASP A 239 9.72 -5.14 -12.28
C ASP A 239 9.38 -3.75 -12.84
N ARG A 240 9.93 -2.71 -12.22
CA ARG A 240 9.73 -1.31 -12.63
C ARG A 240 10.23 -0.98 -14.04
N SER A 241 11.05 -1.83 -14.64
CA SER A 241 11.47 -1.69 -16.05
C SER A 241 10.53 -2.36 -17.04
N GLY A 242 9.47 -3.01 -16.56
CA GLY A 242 8.55 -3.81 -17.36
C GLY A 242 9.06 -5.22 -17.67
N LYS A 243 10.23 -5.61 -17.11
CA LYS A 243 10.79 -6.94 -17.31
C LYS A 243 10.06 -7.97 -16.46
N GLU A 244 9.69 -9.08 -17.08
CA GLU A 244 9.07 -10.20 -16.39
C GLU A 244 10.02 -10.84 -15.38
N ILE A 245 9.55 -11.00 -14.13
CA ILE A 245 10.23 -11.64 -13.01
C ILE A 245 9.74 -13.09 -12.89
N ALA A 246 8.41 -13.29 -12.93
CA ALA A 246 7.78 -14.57 -12.70
C ALA A 246 6.41 -14.69 -13.40
N GLN A 247 5.91 -15.92 -13.51
CA GLN A 247 4.53 -16.19 -13.94
C GLN A 247 3.83 -17.12 -12.95
N GLN A 248 2.56 -16.82 -12.67
CA GLN A 248 1.73 -17.63 -11.77
C GLN A 248 0.33 -17.81 -12.37
N LYS A 249 -0.09 -19.08 -12.50
CA LYS A 249 -1.46 -19.40 -12.92
C LYS A 249 -2.35 -19.42 -11.67
N LEU A 250 -3.17 -18.38 -11.49
CA LEU A 250 -4.03 -18.19 -10.33
C LEU A 250 -5.46 -17.87 -10.78
N ASP A 251 -6.44 -18.29 -9.98
CA ASP A 251 -7.84 -17.93 -10.17
C ASP A 251 -8.12 -16.51 -9.67
N SER A 252 -7.47 -16.12 -8.57
CA SER A 252 -7.51 -14.77 -8.05
C SER A 252 -6.14 -14.34 -7.52
N LEU A 253 -5.92 -13.03 -7.44
CA LEU A 253 -4.73 -12.41 -6.88
C LEU A 253 -5.14 -11.24 -6.01
N SER A 254 -4.46 -11.05 -4.90
CA SER A 254 -4.59 -9.87 -4.04
C SER A 254 -3.24 -9.52 -3.42
N TYR A 255 -3.02 -8.24 -3.16
CA TYR A 255 -1.87 -7.74 -2.43
C TYR A 255 -2.31 -7.18 -1.08
N ASN A 256 -1.64 -7.57 -0.02
CA ASN A 256 -1.87 -7.01 1.30
C ASN A 256 -0.79 -5.96 1.62
N ARG A 257 -1.17 -4.69 1.59
CA ARG A 257 -0.28 -3.54 1.81
C ARG A 257 0.36 -3.49 3.20
N PHE A 258 -0.32 -4.07 4.20
CA PHE A 258 0.15 -3.96 5.58
C PHE A 258 1.31 -4.91 5.87
N ASN A 259 1.40 -6.00 5.11
CA ASN A 259 2.48 -6.96 5.26
C ASN A 259 3.26 -7.18 3.97
N SER A 260 3.04 -6.33 2.96
CA SER A 260 3.75 -6.39 1.68
C SER A 260 3.78 -7.80 1.07
N ARG A 261 2.62 -8.49 1.05
CA ARG A 261 2.52 -9.88 0.59
C ARG A 261 1.46 -10.06 -0.48
N TRP A 262 1.81 -10.82 -1.50
CA TRP A 262 0.87 -11.30 -2.50
C TRP A 262 0.18 -12.58 -2.04
N PHE A 263 -1.13 -12.62 -2.23
CA PHE A 263 -1.99 -13.78 -1.98
C PHE A 263 -2.70 -14.17 -3.27
N GLY A 264 -2.76 -15.46 -3.54
CA GLY A 264 -3.49 -15.97 -4.69
C GLY A 264 -4.35 -17.18 -4.33
N THR A 265 -5.33 -17.49 -5.18
CA THR A 265 -6.09 -18.74 -5.09
C THR A 265 -5.90 -19.54 -6.37
N ARG A 266 -5.90 -20.87 -6.24
CA ARG A 266 -5.88 -21.82 -7.36
C ARG A 266 -6.42 -23.15 -6.88
N ASP A 267 -7.38 -23.73 -7.60
CA ASP A 267 -7.98 -25.03 -7.29
C ASP A 267 -8.44 -25.12 -5.81
N ASP A 268 -9.18 -24.12 -5.34
CA ASP A 268 -9.68 -23.99 -3.97
C ASP A 268 -8.60 -23.97 -2.87
N LYS A 269 -7.35 -23.68 -3.23
CA LYS A 269 -6.25 -23.49 -2.28
C LYS A 269 -5.79 -22.04 -2.25
N ASN A 270 -5.35 -21.60 -1.07
CA ASN A 270 -4.72 -20.31 -0.89
C ASN A 270 -3.19 -20.45 -0.97
N TYR A 271 -2.57 -19.45 -1.56
CA TYR A 271 -1.13 -19.36 -1.73
C TYR A 271 -0.63 -18.02 -1.22
N LEU A 272 0.50 -18.04 -0.54
CA LEU A 272 1.34 -16.89 -0.31
C LEU A 272 2.42 -16.89 -1.41
N LEU A 273 2.65 -15.75 -2.03
CA LEU A 273 3.58 -15.59 -3.15
C LEU A 273 4.68 -14.62 -2.74
N ASP A 274 5.90 -14.87 -3.22
CA ASP A 274 7.06 -14.01 -2.98
C ASP A 274 7.36 -13.02 -4.13
N GLY A 275 6.46 -12.93 -5.13
CA GLY A 275 6.64 -12.09 -6.31
C GLY A 275 7.72 -12.59 -7.30
N HIS A 276 8.64 -13.42 -6.85
CA HIS A 276 9.75 -13.97 -7.66
C HIS A 276 9.49 -15.36 -8.22
N GLY A 277 8.27 -15.86 -8.07
CA GLY A 277 7.83 -17.17 -8.57
C GLY A 277 7.77 -18.26 -7.51
N GLY A 278 8.22 -17.98 -6.29
CA GLY A 278 8.00 -18.87 -5.15
C GLY A 278 6.56 -18.79 -4.66
N GLU A 279 6.02 -19.94 -4.27
CA GLU A 279 4.68 -20.04 -3.71
C GLU A 279 4.65 -21.02 -2.53
N SER A 280 3.86 -20.71 -1.52
CA SER A 280 3.62 -21.57 -0.37
C SER A 280 2.12 -21.73 -0.16
N VAL A 281 1.65 -23.00 -0.03
CA VAL A 281 0.25 -23.24 0.33
C VAL A 281 0.03 -22.82 1.76
N ILE A 282 -0.98 -21.97 1.97
CA ILE A 282 -1.34 -21.49 3.31
C ILE A 282 -2.71 -22.05 3.73
N PRO A 283 -2.95 -22.24 5.03
CA PRO A 283 -4.26 -22.67 5.52
C PRO A 283 -5.37 -21.71 5.11
N TYR A 284 -6.56 -22.22 4.85
CA TYR A 284 -7.73 -21.37 4.55
C TYR A 284 -7.99 -20.31 5.64
N ASN A 285 -7.77 -20.70 6.89
CA ASN A 285 -7.99 -19.85 8.08
C ASN A 285 -6.67 -19.31 8.66
N TRP A 286 -5.75 -18.90 7.81
CA TRP A 286 -4.43 -18.38 8.22
C TRP A 286 -4.53 -17.12 9.13
N PHE A 287 -5.64 -16.40 9.07
CA PHE A 287 -5.94 -15.21 9.87
C PHE A 287 -6.63 -15.54 11.22
N GLU A 288 -6.99 -16.80 11.47
CA GLU A 288 -7.50 -17.24 12.76
C GLU A 288 -6.35 -17.83 13.59
N PRO A 289 -6.24 -17.49 14.89
CA PRO A 289 -5.23 -18.11 15.73
C PRO A 289 -5.51 -19.61 15.90
N SER A 290 -4.46 -20.37 16.11
CA SER A 290 -4.59 -21.77 16.53
C SER A 290 -5.23 -21.84 17.92
N GLN A 291 -5.97 -22.90 18.20
CA GLN A 291 -6.67 -23.08 19.49
C GLN A 291 -5.76 -22.85 20.71
N TRP A 292 -4.49 -23.27 20.63
CA TRP A 292 -3.54 -23.05 21.72
C TRP A 292 -3.14 -21.58 21.91
N ALA A 293 -3.28 -20.77 20.87
CA ALA A 293 -2.86 -19.36 20.84
C ALA A 293 -3.99 -18.37 21.16
N GLU A 294 -5.27 -18.79 21.07
CA GLU A 294 -6.42 -17.89 21.16
C GLU A 294 -6.39 -16.97 22.39
N GLU A 295 -6.21 -17.54 23.58
CA GLU A 295 -6.14 -16.75 24.81
C GLU A 295 -4.88 -15.88 24.85
N THR A 296 -3.75 -16.42 24.38
CA THR A 296 -2.46 -15.74 24.39
C THR A 296 -2.46 -14.50 23.50
N VAL A 297 -2.99 -14.58 22.28
CA VAL A 297 -3.05 -13.43 21.36
C VAL A 297 -4.02 -12.36 21.85
N GLN A 298 -5.12 -12.75 22.52
CA GLN A 298 -6.03 -11.79 23.13
C GLN A 298 -5.37 -11.03 24.30
N GLN A 299 -4.61 -11.73 25.14
CA GLN A 299 -3.86 -11.11 26.24
C GLN A 299 -2.77 -10.16 25.68
N ALA A 300 -2.05 -10.58 24.65
CA ALA A 300 -1.03 -9.76 24.00
C ALA A 300 -1.63 -8.48 23.37
N ALA A 301 -2.75 -8.61 22.67
CA ALA A 301 -3.46 -7.48 22.06
C ALA A 301 -3.93 -6.46 23.12
N ALA A 302 -4.38 -6.94 24.31
CA ALA A 302 -4.74 -6.06 25.43
C ALA A 302 -3.56 -5.23 25.96
N LEU A 303 -2.31 -5.64 25.70
CA LEU A 303 -1.08 -4.91 26.00
C LEU A 303 -0.55 -4.11 24.81
N GLY A 304 -1.25 -4.12 23.67
CA GLY A 304 -0.82 -3.49 22.44
C GLY A 304 0.30 -4.25 21.72
N ILE A 305 0.45 -5.56 21.98
CA ILE A 305 1.41 -6.45 21.31
C ILE A 305 0.66 -7.20 20.21
N GLU A 306 0.58 -6.57 19.07
CA GLU A 306 -0.10 -7.09 17.88
C GLU A 306 0.51 -6.47 16.63
N LEU A 307 0.42 -7.15 15.49
CA LEU A 307 0.88 -6.57 14.23
C LEU A 307 -0.12 -5.50 13.76
N PRO A 308 0.34 -4.41 13.12
CA PRO A 308 -0.51 -3.26 12.75
C PRO A 308 -1.35 -3.52 11.50
N TYR A 309 -2.16 -4.58 11.50
CA TYR A 309 -3.06 -4.89 10.39
C TYR A 309 -4.44 -4.27 10.57
N LEU A 310 -5.01 -3.79 9.46
CA LEU A 310 -6.38 -3.29 9.49
C LEU A 310 -7.39 -4.43 9.67
N SER A 311 -8.45 -4.12 10.43
CA SER A 311 -9.69 -4.91 10.52
C SER A 311 -9.57 -6.35 11.04
N GLY A 312 -8.67 -6.65 11.95
CA GLY A 312 -8.71 -7.90 12.71
C GLY A 312 -8.28 -9.17 11.95
N HIS A 313 -7.69 -9.04 10.77
CA HIS A 313 -7.15 -10.16 10.02
C HIS A 313 -5.64 -10.29 10.25
N GLN A 314 -5.25 -10.65 11.47
CA GLN A 314 -3.86 -10.92 11.80
C GLN A 314 -3.37 -12.19 11.11
N PRO A 315 -2.14 -12.25 10.58
CA PRO A 315 -1.62 -13.42 9.88
C PRO A 315 -1.09 -14.48 10.86
N TYR A 316 -1.88 -14.87 11.85
CA TYR A 316 -1.44 -15.68 12.98
C TYR A 316 -0.65 -16.92 12.62
N ARG A 317 -1.07 -17.62 11.56
CA ARG A 317 -0.45 -18.90 11.13
C ARG A 317 0.55 -18.78 10.01
N LEU A 318 0.82 -17.54 9.55
CA LEU A 318 1.90 -17.29 8.60
C LEU A 318 3.22 -17.11 9.34
N ASN A 319 4.32 -17.38 8.65
CA ASN A 319 5.63 -17.05 9.17
C ASN A 319 5.77 -15.54 9.33
N ILE A 320 6.41 -15.12 10.41
CA ILE A 320 6.67 -13.71 10.68
C ILE A 320 7.92 -13.25 9.93
N ARG A 321 7.87 -12.05 9.37
CA ARG A 321 9.01 -11.41 8.73
C ARG A 321 9.93 -10.77 9.78
N ARG A 322 11.14 -10.43 9.37
CA ARG A 322 12.14 -9.81 10.25
C ARG A 322 11.74 -8.42 10.74
N ASP A 323 11.13 -7.59 9.88
CA ASP A 323 10.58 -6.27 10.25
C ASP A 323 9.39 -6.40 11.21
N GLU A 324 8.44 -7.29 10.92
CA GLU A 324 7.27 -7.56 11.78
C GLU A 324 7.70 -8.01 13.18
N PHE A 325 8.76 -8.83 13.27
CA PHE A 325 9.30 -9.25 14.56
C PHE A 325 9.89 -8.07 15.35
N CYS A 326 10.54 -7.11 14.68
CA CYS A 326 11.03 -5.89 15.31
C CYS A 326 9.87 -5.01 15.82
N THR A 327 8.78 -4.90 15.06
CA THR A 327 7.56 -4.19 15.50
C THR A 327 7.01 -4.80 16.78
N LEU A 328 6.86 -6.13 16.85
CA LEU A 328 6.42 -6.79 18.08
C LEU A 328 7.40 -6.57 19.25
N ALA A 329 8.70 -6.57 18.99
CA ALA A 329 9.73 -6.30 20.02
C ALA A 329 9.62 -4.87 20.57
N VAL A 330 9.39 -3.86 19.71
CA VAL A 330 9.15 -2.47 20.15
C VAL A 330 7.88 -2.38 20.99
N GLN A 331 6.80 -3.03 20.57
CA GLN A 331 5.54 -3.03 21.32
C GLN A 331 5.69 -3.70 22.69
N MET A 332 6.42 -4.82 22.75
CA MET A 332 6.73 -5.51 24.00
C MET A 332 7.56 -4.60 24.92
N LEU A 333 8.59 -3.91 24.42
CA LEU A 333 9.37 -2.94 25.20
C LEU A 333 8.49 -1.80 25.72
N ARG A 334 7.57 -1.28 24.90
CA ARG A 334 6.63 -0.23 25.33
C ARG A 334 5.71 -0.71 26.44
N ALA A 335 5.25 -1.95 26.36
CA ALA A 335 4.35 -2.53 27.36
C ALA A 335 5.06 -2.85 28.68
N ALA A 336 6.30 -3.34 28.64
CA ALA A 336 7.04 -3.81 29.80
C ALA A 336 7.90 -2.69 30.46
N ASP A 337 8.66 -1.93 29.67
CA ASP A 337 9.54 -0.85 30.14
C ASP A 337 9.82 0.14 29.02
N PRO A 338 9.01 1.20 28.86
CA PRO A 338 9.17 2.20 27.79
C PRO A 338 10.50 2.95 27.84
N ASP A 339 11.16 3.03 29.01
CA ASP A 339 12.45 3.72 29.18
C ASP A 339 13.61 2.96 28.51
N LYS A 340 13.41 1.69 28.16
CA LYS A 340 14.38 0.89 27.41
C LYS A 340 14.40 1.21 25.92
N LEU A 341 13.40 1.92 25.38
CA LEU A 341 13.39 2.30 23.97
C LEU A 341 14.47 3.37 23.68
N PRO A 342 15.32 3.15 22.67
CA PRO A 342 16.37 4.11 22.36
C PRO A 342 15.80 5.36 21.70
N GLN A 343 16.50 6.49 21.94
CA GLN A 343 16.26 7.75 21.22
C GLN A 343 17.08 7.83 19.92
N THR A 344 17.98 6.89 19.70
CA THR A 344 18.84 6.79 18.51
C THR A 344 18.39 5.65 17.63
N GLU A 345 18.71 5.75 16.35
CA GLU A 345 18.37 4.79 15.33
C GLU A 345 19.63 4.29 14.61
N ARG A 346 19.61 3.06 14.16
CA ARG A 346 20.64 2.48 13.31
C ARG A 346 20.03 2.12 11.96
N ALA A 347 20.44 2.83 10.92
CA ALA A 347 19.95 2.65 9.57
C ALA A 347 20.54 1.42 8.85
N PHE A 348 19.79 0.86 7.91
CA PHE A 348 20.21 -0.13 6.94
C PHE A 348 19.94 0.40 5.52
N PRO A 349 20.72 0.00 4.52
CA PRO A 349 20.55 0.50 3.14
C PRO A 349 19.26 0.04 2.46
N ASP A 350 18.66 -1.03 2.96
CA ASP A 350 17.47 -1.70 2.42
C ASP A 350 16.25 -1.62 3.36
N CYS A 351 16.29 -0.80 4.40
CA CYS A 351 15.20 -0.72 5.38
C CYS A 351 15.11 0.68 6.00
N GLU A 352 13.94 1.31 5.85
CA GLU A 352 13.59 2.61 6.44
C GLU A 352 12.61 2.48 7.62
N ASP A 353 12.29 1.25 8.05
CA ASP A 353 11.35 1.01 9.13
C ASP A 353 11.91 1.49 10.48
N ALA A 354 11.18 2.37 11.15
CA ALA A 354 11.59 2.99 12.41
C ALA A 354 11.73 1.99 13.56
N ASP A 355 10.91 0.95 13.61
CA ASP A 355 10.97 -0.06 14.66
C ASP A 355 12.19 -0.97 14.46
N VAL A 356 12.53 -1.31 13.21
CA VAL A 356 13.77 -2.01 12.85
C VAL A 356 14.99 -1.19 13.28
N MET A 357 15.01 0.10 12.94
CA MET A 357 16.15 0.99 13.29
C MET A 357 16.33 1.15 14.80
N ARG A 358 15.23 1.21 15.57
CA ARG A 358 15.27 1.26 17.05
C ARG A 358 15.81 -0.03 17.65
N ILE A 359 15.30 -1.17 17.22
CA ILE A 359 15.74 -2.49 17.72
C ILE A 359 17.19 -2.77 17.33
N ALA A 360 17.65 -2.29 16.18
CA ALA A 360 19.04 -2.36 15.75
C ALA A 360 19.97 -1.47 16.61
N ALA A 361 19.51 -0.28 17.02
CA ALA A 361 20.28 0.60 17.91
C ALA A 361 20.54 -0.02 19.29
N LEU A 362 19.65 -0.90 19.75
CA LEU A 362 19.84 -1.72 20.98
C LEU A 362 20.77 -2.93 20.76
N GLY A 363 21.21 -3.19 19.52
CA GLY A 363 22.02 -4.37 19.18
C GLY A 363 21.24 -5.70 19.22
N ILE A 364 19.90 -5.64 19.29
CA ILE A 364 19.03 -6.82 19.33
C ILE A 364 19.03 -7.50 17.98
N VAL A 365 18.92 -6.72 16.90
CA VAL A 365 19.09 -7.21 15.53
C VAL A 365 20.37 -6.61 14.91
N THR A 366 20.95 -7.36 13.98
CA THR A 366 22.11 -6.93 13.18
C THR A 366 21.82 -7.25 11.73
N GLY A 367 22.35 -6.46 10.79
CA GLY A 367 22.31 -6.80 9.38
C GLY A 367 23.18 -8.03 9.05
N TYR A 368 23.08 -8.46 7.82
CA TYR A 368 23.91 -9.51 7.24
C TYR A 368 25.32 -8.99 6.91
N GLU A 369 26.21 -9.89 6.45
CA GLU A 369 27.59 -9.54 6.12
C GLU A 369 27.69 -8.46 5.02
N ASP A 370 26.71 -8.42 4.11
CA ASP A 370 26.59 -7.42 3.05
C ASP A 370 26.06 -6.06 3.54
N GLY A 371 25.73 -5.94 4.82
CA GLY A 371 25.19 -4.76 5.45
C GLY A 371 23.69 -4.57 5.33
N THR A 372 22.97 -5.44 4.62
CA THR A 372 21.50 -5.41 4.48
C THR A 372 20.79 -5.95 5.71
N PHE A 373 19.53 -5.56 5.91
CA PHE A 373 18.66 -6.11 6.96
C PHE A 373 17.75 -7.22 6.45
N GLN A 374 17.32 -7.17 5.19
CA GLN A 374 16.35 -8.05 4.56
C GLN A 374 15.01 -8.06 5.33
N PRO A 375 14.28 -6.93 5.38
CA PRO A 375 13.08 -6.77 6.20
C PRO A 375 12.00 -7.79 5.89
N ASP A 376 11.80 -8.12 4.62
CA ASP A 376 10.73 -8.99 4.12
C ASP A 376 10.98 -10.49 4.29
N ARG A 377 12.20 -10.86 4.66
CA ARG A 377 12.56 -12.26 4.84
C ARG A 377 11.90 -12.85 6.09
N ASP A 378 11.27 -14.01 5.94
CA ASP A 378 10.80 -14.81 7.08
C ASP A 378 11.97 -15.21 8.00
N ILE A 379 11.73 -15.25 9.31
CA ILE A 379 12.73 -15.72 10.29
C ILE A 379 12.52 -17.19 10.62
N SER A 380 13.62 -17.88 10.85
CA SER A 380 13.58 -19.24 11.39
C SER A 380 13.44 -19.24 12.92
N ARG A 381 13.08 -20.38 13.48
CA ARG A 381 12.96 -20.52 14.93
C ARG A 381 14.28 -20.29 15.66
N GLU A 382 15.42 -20.72 15.11
CA GLU A 382 16.71 -20.46 15.74
C GLU A 382 17.14 -18.99 15.62
N GLU A 383 16.79 -18.31 14.50
CA GLU A 383 16.98 -16.86 14.37
C GLU A 383 16.12 -16.09 15.40
N ALA A 384 14.86 -16.49 15.56
CA ALA A 384 13.98 -15.92 16.58
C ALA A 384 14.55 -16.09 17.99
N ALA A 385 15.09 -17.25 18.32
CA ALA A 385 15.72 -17.50 19.62
C ALA A 385 16.89 -16.54 19.90
N VAL A 386 17.70 -16.23 18.87
CA VAL A 386 18.83 -15.29 19.02
C VAL A 386 18.34 -13.86 19.25
N ILE A 387 17.31 -13.43 18.51
CA ILE A 387 16.74 -12.10 18.69
C ILE A 387 16.09 -11.98 20.08
N LEU A 388 15.30 -12.99 20.49
CA LEU A 388 14.67 -13.04 21.81
C LEU A 388 15.71 -13.05 22.94
N HIS A 389 16.80 -13.79 22.83
CA HIS A 389 17.86 -13.80 23.82
C HIS A 389 18.53 -12.42 23.98
N ARG A 390 18.81 -11.74 22.86
CA ARG A 390 19.36 -10.38 22.91
C ARG A 390 18.36 -9.38 23.51
N LEU A 391 17.07 -9.52 23.20
CA LEU A 391 15.99 -8.73 23.78
C LEU A 391 15.90 -8.99 25.31
N TYR A 392 15.98 -10.25 25.71
CA TYR A 392 16.01 -10.64 27.13
C TYR A 392 17.18 -9.96 27.88
N ARG A 393 18.38 -9.96 27.28
CA ARG A 393 19.56 -9.30 27.89
C ARG A 393 19.37 -7.80 28.08
N VAL A 394 18.72 -7.13 27.16
CA VAL A 394 18.38 -5.71 27.29
C VAL A 394 17.40 -5.48 28.45
N MET A 395 16.44 -6.37 28.62
CA MET A 395 15.38 -6.23 29.62
C MET A 395 15.85 -6.66 31.04
N TYR A 396 16.49 -7.82 31.14
CA TYR A 396 16.69 -8.53 32.42
C TYR A 396 18.17 -8.80 32.74
N GLY A 397 19.08 -8.53 31.81
CA GLY A 397 20.52 -8.82 31.96
C GLY A 397 20.89 -10.21 31.46
N GLU A 398 22.11 -10.64 31.80
CA GLU A 398 22.64 -11.91 31.31
C GLU A 398 21.92 -13.11 31.94
N ILE A 399 21.73 -14.16 31.14
CA ILE A 399 21.20 -15.44 31.56
C ILE A 399 22.18 -16.55 31.19
N THR A 400 22.53 -17.40 32.14
CA THR A 400 23.31 -18.60 31.88
C THR A 400 22.37 -19.80 31.86
N ALA A 401 22.44 -20.61 30.83
CA ALA A 401 21.58 -21.77 30.67
C ALA A 401 22.42 -23.05 30.48
N ASP A 402 21.95 -24.13 31.09
CA ASP A 402 22.46 -25.45 30.81
C ASP A 402 21.96 -25.95 29.43
N PRO A 403 22.75 -26.76 28.73
CA PRO A 403 22.32 -27.34 27.45
C PRO A 403 21.01 -28.13 27.59
N VAL A 404 20.03 -27.79 26.75
CA VAL A 404 18.78 -28.54 26.62
C VAL A 404 19.04 -29.73 25.70
N ARG A 405 18.50 -30.88 26.02
CA ARG A 405 18.64 -32.08 25.20
C ARG A 405 17.43 -32.25 24.31
N TYR A 406 17.41 -31.57 23.19
CA TYR A 406 16.48 -31.84 22.10
C TYR A 406 16.98 -33.06 21.28
N ASP A 407 16.06 -33.85 20.74
CA ASP A 407 16.42 -34.98 19.90
C ASP A 407 17.07 -34.55 18.58
N ASP A 408 16.76 -33.33 18.13
CA ASP A 408 17.34 -32.64 16.96
C ASP A 408 18.40 -31.59 17.33
N ASP A 409 18.98 -31.64 18.52
CA ASP A 409 19.99 -30.67 18.99
C ASP A 409 21.16 -30.50 18.04
N SER A 410 21.56 -31.56 17.33
CA SER A 410 22.62 -31.51 16.33
C SER A 410 22.28 -30.64 15.11
N SER A 411 21.02 -30.39 14.85
CA SER A 411 20.52 -29.55 13.74
C SER A 411 20.52 -28.06 14.11
N ILE A 412 20.55 -27.71 15.40
CA ILE A 412 20.64 -26.30 15.84
C ILE A 412 22.00 -25.74 15.47
N GLY A 413 22.03 -24.59 14.77
CA GLY A 413 23.24 -23.90 14.42
C GLY A 413 24.09 -23.58 15.65
N LEU A 414 25.42 -23.80 15.60
CA LEU A 414 26.32 -23.50 16.73
C LEU A 414 26.19 -22.06 17.23
N TRP A 415 25.89 -21.14 16.34
CA TRP A 415 25.69 -19.72 16.63
C TRP A 415 24.40 -19.44 17.41
N ALA A 416 23.40 -20.34 17.35
CA ALA A 416 22.08 -20.19 17.98
C ALA A 416 21.95 -21.00 19.28
N LYS A 417 22.74 -22.04 19.49
CA LYS A 417 22.57 -22.99 20.62
C LYS A 417 22.46 -22.32 21.98
N GLU A 418 23.35 -21.41 22.32
CA GLU A 418 23.32 -20.67 23.58
C GLU A 418 21.98 -19.93 23.74
N SER A 419 21.52 -19.29 22.69
CA SER A 419 20.27 -18.53 22.69
C SER A 419 19.04 -19.44 22.83
N VAL A 420 19.03 -20.57 22.15
CA VAL A 420 17.96 -21.57 22.27
C VAL A 420 17.85 -22.07 23.71
N TYR A 421 18.97 -22.42 24.34
CA TYR A 421 18.98 -22.91 25.73
C TYR A 421 18.58 -21.80 26.72
N ALA A 422 19.06 -20.57 26.52
CA ALA A 422 18.72 -19.42 27.34
C ALA A 422 17.22 -19.11 27.29
N MET A 423 16.62 -19.12 26.10
CA MET A 423 15.18 -18.86 25.94
C MET A 423 14.30 -19.98 26.47
N TRP A 424 14.79 -21.22 26.42
CA TRP A 424 14.13 -22.33 27.09
C TRP A 424 14.19 -22.19 28.62
N GLN A 425 15.36 -21.89 29.18
CA GLN A 425 15.57 -21.67 30.61
C GLN A 425 14.72 -20.51 31.16
N ALA A 426 14.58 -19.45 30.38
CA ALA A 426 13.74 -18.29 30.69
C ALA A 426 12.23 -18.57 30.56
N GLY A 427 11.83 -19.75 30.05
CA GLY A 427 10.42 -20.07 29.79
C GLY A 427 9.79 -19.31 28.63
N VAL A 428 10.59 -18.58 27.86
CA VAL A 428 10.12 -17.76 26.72
C VAL A 428 9.83 -18.62 25.50
N MET A 429 10.75 -19.52 25.14
CA MET A 429 10.64 -20.37 23.97
C MET A 429 10.81 -21.85 24.33
N GLN A 430 9.98 -22.72 23.77
CA GLN A 430 9.99 -24.15 24.03
C GLN A 430 10.04 -24.94 22.72
N GLY A 431 10.23 -26.25 22.77
CA GLY A 431 10.14 -27.12 21.59
C GLY A 431 8.70 -27.23 21.02
N GLU A 432 8.60 -27.73 19.81
CA GLU A 432 7.32 -27.89 19.09
C GLU A 432 6.66 -29.28 19.33
N GLY A 433 7.05 -29.97 20.36
CA GLY A 433 6.58 -31.32 20.70
C GLY A 433 7.60 -32.39 20.33
N GLN A 434 7.34 -33.65 20.77
CA GLN A 434 8.23 -34.80 20.56
C GLN A 434 9.71 -34.54 20.92
N ASN A 435 9.95 -33.66 21.88
CA ASN A 435 11.28 -33.23 22.30
C ASN A 435 12.16 -32.66 21.17
N GLN A 436 11.55 -32.00 20.17
CA GLN A 436 12.26 -31.37 19.04
C GLN A 436 12.11 -29.86 19.06
N PHE A 437 13.17 -29.18 18.61
CA PHE A 437 13.21 -27.72 18.49
C PHE A 437 12.81 -27.25 17.10
N HIS A 438 13.17 -27.97 16.04
CA HIS A 438 12.98 -27.66 14.63
C HIS A 438 13.58 -26.29 14.25
N PRO A 439 14.92 -26.14 14.31
CA PRO A 439 15.60 -24.84 14.21
C PRO A 439 15.34 -24.10 12.89
N GLU A 440 15.24 -24.81 11.78
CA GLU A 440 15.04 -24.26 10.43
C GLU A 440 13.57 -24.00 10.07
N ASN A 441 12.61 -24.46 10.90
CA ASN A 441 11.21 -24.18 10.65
C ASN A 441 10.94 -22.67 10.69
N GLY A 442 10.02 -22.21 9.83
CA GLY A 442 9.51 -20.83 9.92
C GLY A 442 8.87 -20.56 11.28
N TYR A 443 9.00 -19.34 11.77
CA TYR A 443 8.44 -18.91 13.03
C TYR A 443 7.12 -18.17 12.78
N THR A 444 5.99 -18.69 13.27
CA THR A 444 4.70 -18.08 12.94
C THR A 444 4.43 -16.80 13.75
N CYS A 445 3.56 -15.92 13.22
CA CYS A 445 3.17 -14.69 13.92
C CYS A 445 2.57 -14.97 15.30
N GLU A 446 1.72 -16.00 15.45
CA GLU A 446 1.16 -16.37 16.75
C GLU A 446 2.22 -16.89 17.74
N GLN A 447 3.25 -17.59 17.26
CA GLN A 447 4.39 -17.99 18.08
C GLN A 447 5.21 -16.79 18.54
N ALA A 448 5.44 -15.82 17.64
CA ALA A 448 6.15 -14.58 17.96
C ALA A 448 5.39 -13.75 18.99
N ILE A 449 4.09 -13.53 18.79
CA ILE A 449 3.22 -12.84 19.76
C ILE A 449 3.26 -13.54 21.13
N ALA A 450 3.16 -14.88 21.16
CA ALA A 450 3.20 -15.64 22.40
C ALA A 450 4.52 -15.48 23.15
N THR A 451 5.65 -15.48 22.46
CA THR A 451 6.94 -15.28 23.11
C THR A 451 7.16 -13.85 23.59
N MET A 452 6.67 -12.83 22.85
CA MET A 452 6.68 -11.45 23.32
C MET A 452 5.83 -11.28 24.58
N LEU A 453 4.64 -11.88 24.63
CA LEU A 453 3.82 -11.85 25.85
C LEU A 453 4.53 -12.51 27.03
N ARG A 454 5.12 -13.69 26.84
CA ARG A 454 5.88 -14.38 27.93
C ARG A 454 7.05 -13.52 28.44
N MET A 455 7.70 -12.78 27.54
CA MET A 455 8.76 -11.84 27.93
C MET A 455 8.25 -10.76 28.89
N THR A 456 7.03 -10.25 28.73
CA THR A 456 6.47 -9.25 29.66
C THR A 456 6.11 -9.82 31.03
N MET A 457 6.01 -11.14 31.17
CA MET A 457 5.60 -11.83 32.40
C MET A 457 6.77 -12.32 33.25
N ILE A 458 8.01 -12.10 32.81
CA ILE A 458 9.19 -12.49 33.57
C ILE A 458 9.33 -11.54 34.77
N GLU A 459 9.31 -12.12 35.97
CA GLU A 459 9.59 -11.39 37.19
C GLU A 459 11.11 -11.16 37.28
N GLY A 460 11.50 -9.88 37.36
CA GLY A 460 12.91 -9.44 37.43
C GLY A 460 13.58 -9.72 38.77
#